data_afc9c0ecf0c91d0ef4fcfe80cbc8dd4b
#
_entry.id   afc9c0ecf0c91d0ef4fcfe80cbc8dd4b
#
_cell.length_a   1.000
_cell.length_b   1.000
_cell.length_c   1.000
_cell.angle_alpha   90.00
_cell.angle_beta   90.00
_cell.angle_gamma   90.00
#
_symmetry.space_group_name_H-M   'P 1'
#
loop_
_entity.id
_entity.type
_entity.pdbx_description
1 polymer ?
#
loop_
_entity_poly.entity_id
_entity_poly.type
_entity_poly.pdbx_seq_one_letter_code
_entity_poly.pdbx_strand_id
1 'polypeptide(L)'
;MKHIFIVNPTSGKGKAIKTVVQIEKVCKERNIEYQIHYTKASGDATKFARKYFFTKNIIFSVGGDGTLNEVVNGIIGSKNMLGVIPCGSGND
;
A
#
# COMPACT_ATOMS: atom_id res chain seq x y z
N MET A 1 8.44 4.92 13.31
CA MET A 1 7.24 4.67 12.48
C MET A 1 7.67 4.22 11.10
N LYS A 2 7.22 3.06 10.68
CA LYS A 2 7.54 2.55 9.35
C LYS A 2 6.50 2.98 8.33
N HIS A 3 6.94 3.05 7.09
CA HIS A 3 6.05 3.23 5.93
C HIS A 3 5.82 1.86 5.30
N ILE A 4 4.59 1.39 5.34
CA ILE A 4 4.23 0.07 4.82
C ILE A 4 3.43 0.27 3.55
N PHE A 5 3.91 -0.27 2.45
CA PHE A 5 3.25 -0.13 1.15
C PHE A 5 2.64 -1.46 0.75
N ILE A 6 1.33 -1.47 0.54
CA ILE A 6 0.60 -2.64 0.08
C ILE A 6 0.21 -2.38 -1.36
N VAL A 7 0.79 -3.14 -2.27
CA VAL A 7 0.80 -2.85 -3.69
C VAL A 7 0.05 -3.93 -4.46
N ASN A 8 -0.90 -3.51 -5.28
CA ASN A 8 -1.47 -4.39 -6.30
C ASN A 8 -0.63 -4.23 -7.57
N PRO A 9 0.21 -5.22 -7.91
CA PRO A 9 1.19 -5.04 -8.98
C PRO A 9 0.57 -4.92 -10.38
N THR A 10 -0.67 -5.39 -10.55
CA THR A 10 -1.35 -5.30 -11.84
C THR A 10 -2.13 -4.00 -12.01
N SER A 11 -2.22 -3.20 -10.97
CA SER A 11 -3.00 -1.97 -11.02
C SER A 11 -2.44 -0.99 -12.02
N GLY A 12 -3.33 -0.33 -12.76
CA GLY A 12 -2.94 0.66 -13.75
C GLY A 12 -2.13 0.07 -14.90
N LYS A 13 -2.38 -1.20 -15.26
CA LYS A 13 -1.66 -1.89 -16.32
C LYS A 13 -0.15 -1.91 -16.06
N GLY A 14 0.23 -2.18 -14.82
CA GLY A 14 1.63 -2.23 -14.42
C GLY A 14 2.20 -0.92 -13.93
N LYS A 15 1.40 0.14 -13.92
CA LYS A 15 1.84 1.45 -13.43
C LYS A 15 2.27 1.38 -11.96
N ALA A 16 1.62 0.52 -11.18
CA ALA A 16 1.96 0.36 -9.77
C ALA A 16 3.39 -0.09 -9.58
N ILE A 17 3.91 -0.98 -10.44
CA ILE A 17 5.29 -1.44 -10.36
C ILE A 17 6.26 -0.28 -10.60
N LYS A 18 5.96 0.58 -11.58
CA LYS A 18 6.79 1.76 -11.83
C LYS A 18 6.76 2.71 -10.65
N THR A 19 5.60 2.84 -10.03
CA THR A 19 5.45 3.68 -8.85
C THR A 19 6.31 3.18 -7.70
N VAL A 20 6.39 1.85 -7.51
CA VAL A 20 7.21 1.26 -6.45
C VAL A 20 8.68 1.64 -6.62
N VAL A 21 9.19 1.66 -7.84
CA VAL A 21 10.58 2.07 -8.10
C VAL A 21 10.82 3.48 -7.54
N GLN A 22 9.89 4.39 -7.77
CA GLN A 22 10.00 5.76 -7.27
C GLN A 22 9.85 5.82 -5.75
N ILE A 23 8.94 5.03 -5.18
CA ILE A 23 8.76 4.95 -3.74
C ILE A 23 10.06 4.54 -3.07
N GLU A 24 10.68 3.48 -3.57
CA GLU A 24 11.93 2.98 -2.99
C GLU A 24 13.05 4.02 -3.10
N LYS A 25 13.13 4.70 -4.24
CA LYS A 25 14.14 5.73 -4.42
C LYS A 25 13.99 6.83 -3.37
N VAL A 26 12.78 7.34 -3.19
CA VAL A 26 12.53 8.41 -2.22
C VAL A 26 12.81 7.93 -0.80
N CYS A 27 12.37 6.73 -0.46
CA CYS A 27 12.57 6.20 0.89
C CYS A 27 14.07 6.05 1.20
N LYS A 28 14.84 5.56 0.23
CA LYS A 28 16.28 5.41 0.43
C LYS A 28 16.98 6.76 0.55
N GLU A 29 16.60 7.71 -0.27
CA GLU A 29 17.19 9.05 -0.24
C GLU A 29 16.91 9.77 1.08
N ARG A 30 15.77 9.50 1.69
CA ARG A 30 15.34 10.18 2.92
C ARG A 30 15.54 9.35 4.18
N ASN A 31 16.17 8.18 4.05
CA ASN A 31 16.38 7.27 5.18
C ASN A 31 15.07 6.90 5.88
N ILE A 32 14.03 6.68 5.09
CA ILE A 32 12.72 6.24 5.60
C ILE A 32 12.73 4.73 5.70
N GLU A 33 12.40 4.20 6.87
CA GLU A 33 12.23 2.76 7.06
C GLU A 33 10.92 2.34 6.39
N TYR A 34 11.01 1.36 5.47
CA TYR A 34 9.85 0.96 4.70
C TYR A 34 9.82 -0.52 4.43
N GLN A 35 8.64 -1.01 4.08
CA GLN A 35 8.45 -2.39 3.65
C GLN A 35 7.38 -2.41 2.56
N ILE A 36 7.54 -3.31 1.60
CA ILE A 36 6.62 -3.43 0.48
C ILE A 36 6.05 -4.83 0.44
N HIS A 37 4.72 -4.92 0.35
CA HIS A 37 3.99 -6.17 0.19
C HIS A 37 3.23 -6.13 -1.12
N TYR A 38 3.35 -7.19 -1.91
CA TYR A 38 2.64 -7.30 -3.19
C TYR A 38 1.46 -8.26 -3.03
N THR A 39 0.28 -7.83 -3.47
CA THR A 39 -0.90 -8.69 -3.46
C THR A 39 -0.90 -9.61 -4.68
N LYS A 40 -1.54 -10.77 -4.55
CA LYS A 40 -1.67 -11.75 -5.62
C LYS A 40 -3.14 -12.06 -5.93
N ALA A 41 -4.02 -11.82 -4.98
CA ALA A 41 -5.43 -12.17 -5.11
C ALA A 41 -6.28 -11.25 -4.25
N SER A 42 -7.57 -11.27 -4.52
CA SER A 42 -8.55 -10.54 -3.71
C SER A 42 -8.46 -10.97 -2.26
N GLY A 43 -8.50 -10.01 -1.35
CA GLY A 43 -8.38 -10.24 0.09
C GLY A 43 -6.97 -10.14 0.62
N ASP A 44 -5.96 -10.22 -0.24
CA ASP A 44 -4.57 -10.18 0.21
C ASP A 44 -4.22 -8.86 0.88
N ALA A 45 -4.71 -7.74 0.35
CA ALA A 45 -4.39 -6.44 0.91
C ALA A 45 -4.93 -6.31 2.33
N THR A 46 -6.11 -6.85 2.59
CA THR A 46 -6.67 -6.87 3.94
C THR A 46 -5.80 -7.71 4.87
N LYS A 47 -5.35 -8.87 4.40
CA LYS A 47 -4.49 -9.74 5.21
C LYS A 47 -3.18 -9.07 5.56
N PHE A 48 -2.54 -8.44 4.59
CA PHE A 48 -1.29 -7.71 4.85
C PHE A 48 -1.52 -6.57 5.83
N ALA A 49 -2.58 -5.79 5.62
CA ALA A 49 -2.87 -4.67 6.50
C ALA A 49 -3.11 -5.13 7.93
N ARG A 50 -3.82 -6.24 8.12
CA ARG A 50 -4.10 -6.77 9.45
C ARG A 50 -2.87 -7.20 10.22
N LYS A 51 -1.80 -7.57 9.54
CA LYS A 51 -0.54 -7.89 10.21
C LYS A 51 -0.03 -6.72 11.04
N TYR A 52 -0.41 -5.50 10.65
CA TYR A 52 0.06 -4.27 11.30
C TYR A 52 -1.00 -3.66 12.22
N PHE A 53 -2.11 -4.37 12.48
CA PHE A 53 -3.23 -3.79 13.21
C PHE A 53 -2.81 -3.21 14.57
N PHE A 54 -1.94 -3.90 15.28
CA PHE A 54 -1.52 -3.49 16.62
C PHE A 54 -0.26 -2.61 16.61
N THR A 55 0.13 -2.14 15.45
CA THR A 55 1.26 -1.22 15.32
C THR A 55 0.77 0.21 15.15
N LYS A 56 1.71 1.13 15.02
CA LYS A 56 1.43 2.55 14.84
C LYS A 56 2.29 3.03 13.68
N ASN A 57 1.99 2.52 12.50
CA ASN A 57 2.72 2.81 11.28
C ASN A 57 1.85 3.58 10.30
N ILE A 58 2.42 3.95 9.16
CA ILE A 58 1.65 4.49 8.04
C ILE A 58 1.49 3.36 7.04
N ILE A 59 0.25 3.00 6.74
CA ILE A 59 -0.08 1.93 5.81
C ILE A 59 -0.58 2.57 4.52
N PHE A 60 0.14 2.37 3.44
CA PHE A 60 -0.22 2.93 2.14
C PHE A 60 -0.89 1.89 1.27
N SER A 61 -1.98 2.27 0.62
CA SER A 61 -2.51 1.46 -0.47
C SER A 61 -1.93 1.99 -1.78
N VAL A 62 -1.34 1.10 -2.56
CA VAL A 62 -0.77 1.43 -3.86
C VAL A 62 -1.53 0.63 -4.90
N GLY A 63 -2.48 1.28 -5.56
CA GLY A 63 -3.36 0.60 -6.49
C GLY A 63 -4.63 1.40 -6.76
N GLY A 64 -5.70 0.71 -7.09
CA GLY A 64 -6.99 1.32 -7.34
C GLY A 64 -7.90 1.26 -6.11
N ASP A 65 -9.19 1.52 -6.35
CA ASP A 65 -10.18 1.59 -5.28
C ASP A 65 -10.34 0.26 -4.54
N GLY A 66 -10.21 -0.85 -5.23
CA GLY A 66 -10.31 -2.16 -4.60
C GLY A 66 -9.21 -2.39 -3.57
N THR A 67 -7.99 -2.04 -3.93
CA THR A 67 -6.86 -2.16 -3.00
C THR A 67 -7.06 -1.25 -1.80
N LEU A 68 -7.48 -0.03 -2.04
CA LEU A 68 -7.73 0.93 -0.96
C LEU A 68 -8.79 0.39 0.00
N ASN A 69 -9.89 -0.12 -0.54
CA ASN A 69 -10.97 -0.68 0.27
C ASN A 69 -10.47 -1.81 1.16
N GLU A 70 -9.65 -2.70 0.60
CA GLU A 70 -9.12 -3.84 1.35
C GLU A 70 -8.16 -3.39 2.45
N VAL A 71 -7.31 -2.40 2.16
CA VAL A 71 -6.39 -1.87 3.17
C VAL A 71 -7.17 -1.24 4.32
N VAL A 72 -8.17 -0.43 3.99
CA VAL A 72 -9.01 0.21 5.02
C VAL A 72 -9.66 -0.85 5.90
N ASN A 73 -10.20 -1.91 5.29
CA ASN A 73 -10.83 -2.99 6.06
C ASN A 73 -9.85 -3.67 7.03
N GLY A 74 -8.59 -3.68 6.67
CA GLY A 74 -7.57 -4.31 7.52
C GLY A 74 -7.12 -3.46 8.69
N ILE A 75 -7.15 -2.14 8.55
CA ILE A 75 -6.60 -1.25 9.58
C ILE A 75 -7.66 -0.42 10.31
N ILE A 76 -8.93 -0.48 9.91
CA ILE A 76 -9.97 0.28 10.58
C ILE A 76 -10.04 -0.09 12.06
N GLY A 77 -10.07 0.92 12.92
CA GLY A 77 -10.03 0.72 14.36
C GLY A 77 -8.63 0.60 14.94
N SER A 78 -7.61 0.54 14.09
CA SER A 78 -6.22 0.51 14.56
C SER A 78 -5.68 1.93 14.75
N LYS A 79 -4.45 2.02 15.22
CA LYS A 79 -3.77 3.32 15.39
C LYS A 79 -2.88 3.68 14.20
N ASN A 80 -2.91 2.87 13.13
CA ASN A 80 -2.16 3.15 11.93
C ASN A 80 -2.78 4.31 11.15
N MET A 81 -1.94 5.05 10.47
CA MET A 81 -2.39 6.08 9.54
C MET A 81 -2.53 5.48 8.15
N LEU A 82 -3.46 6.00 7.38
CA LEU A 82 -3.68 5.56 6.01
C LEU A 82 -3.03 6.53 5.04
N GLY A 83 -2.25 6.01 4.10
CA GLY A 83 -1.77 6.76 2.96
C GLY A 83 -2.36 6.16 1.68
N VAL A 84 -2.58 6.99 0.68
CA VAL A 84 -3.17 6.53 -0.57
C VAL A 84 -2.29 6.96 -1.74
N ILE A 85 -1.87 5.98 -2.54
CA ILE A 85 -1.12 6.24 -3.77
C ILE A 85 -1.91 5.60 -4.90
N PRO A 86 -2.75 6.39 -5.59
CA PRO A 86 -3.61 5.84 -6.64
C PRO A 86 -2.80 5.50 -7.88
N CYS A 87 -2.97 4.28 -8.37
CA CYS A 87 -2.33 3.79 -9.59
C CYS A 87 -3.37 3.19 -10.52
N GLY A 88 -4.64 3.38 -10.23
CA GLY A 88 -5.70 2.85 -11.06
C GLY A 88 -5.76 3.54 -12.39
N SER A 89 -6.32 2.84 -13.35
CA SER A 89 -6.56 3.39 -14.66
C SER A 89 -7.96 4.00 -14.78
N GLY A 90 -8.67 3.99 -13.71
CA GLY A 90 -10.05 4.36 -13.52
C GLY A 90 -10.75 5.08 -14.61
N ASN A 91 -10.39 6.26 -14.84
CA ASN A 91 -11.00 7.12 -15.83
C ASN A 91 -10.17 7.26 -17.09
N ASP A 92 -9.23 6.43 -17.21
CA ASP A 92 -8.34 6.47 -18.38
C ASP A 92 -9.02 5.99 -19.62
#